data_de96784d2e41cd5731ced3b6cb2da38b
#
_entry.id   de96784d2e41cd5731ced3b6cb2da38b
#
_cell.length_a   1.000
_cell.length_b   1.000
_cell.length_c   1.000
_cell.angle_alpha   90.00
_cell.angle_beta   90.00
_cell.angle_gamma   90.00
#
_symmetry.space_group_name_H-M   'P 1'
#
loop_
_entity.id
_entity.type
_entity.pdbx_description
1 polymer ?
#
loop_
_entity_poly.entity_id
_entity_poly.type
_entity_poly.pdbx_seq_one_letter_code
_entity_poly.pdbx_strand_id
1 'polypeptide(L)'
;MNLFGLTVPPLLLDLTGGACVLVSLYFLWSKRAVYWHWSNLSLLPYFLLFLSGGQWMLAGLQVTYLLFGIHGLYLWHLEARRARGEIRFNEPLWYGVTWVASLLIFAYTVAVTDFGAAWNWVQFAAVTLALVANFGTTRRWAWSWPVWIAVNAVQAVFFWHTGYWVLFALQFVLAGMSVYGWREWRRDEAREVAFA
;
A
#
# COMPACT_ATOMS: atom_id res chain seq x y z
N MET A 1 7.48 22.75 -2.66
CA MET A 1 6.01 22.76 -2.69
C MET A 1 5.49 23.78 -1.67
N ASN A 2 4.60 24.67 -2.07
CA ASN A 2 4.05 25.68 -1.17
C ASN A 2 2.68 25.21 -0.67
N LEU A 3 2.60 24.77 0.58
CA LEU A 3 1.38 24.28 1.23
C LEU A 3 0.95 25.32 2.26
N PHE A 4 -0.18 25.99 2.03
CA PHE A 4 -0.72 27.00 2.97
C PHE A 4 0.30 28.08 3.39
N GLY A 5 1.21 28.48 2.48
CA GLY A 5 2.25 29.47 2.76
C GLY A 5 3.56 28.88 3.34
N LEU A 6 3.63 27.59 3.59
CA LEU A 6 4.83 26.87 4.04
C LEU A 6 5.49 26.15 2.87
N THR A 7 6.78 26.37 2.63
CA THR A 7 7.58 25.62 1.65
C THR A 7 8.03 24.32 2.28
N VAL A 8 7.34 23.22 1.97
CA VAL A 8 7.75 21.87 2.43
C VAL A 8 8.71 21.26 1.42
N PRO A 9 9.94 20.90 1.82
CA PRO A 9 10.88 20.23 0.93
C PRO A 9 10.35 18.85 0.53
N PRO A 10 10.40 18.45 -0.77
CA PRO A 10 10.00 17.11 -1.21
C PRO A 10 10.73 15.98 -0.47
N LEU A 11 12.02 16.19 -0.17
CA LEU A 11 12.82 15.24 0.60
C LEU A 11 12.24 14.97 2.00
N LEU A 12 11.69 15.98 2.67
CA LEU A 12 11.07 15.79 3.98
C LEU A 12 9.82 14.92 3.90
N LEU A 13 9.00 15.12 2.85
CA LEU A 13 7.82 14.29 2.59
C LEU A 13 8.21 12.83 2.31
N ASP A 14 9.27 12.64 1.52
CA ASP A 14 9.77 11.32 1.17
C ASP A 14 10.33 10.58 2.40
N LEU A 15 11.17 11.22 3.20
CA LEU A 15 11.73 10.64 4.42
C LEU A 15 10.67 10.33 5.48
N THR A 16 9.71 11.22 5.69
CA THR A 16 8.63 10.99 6.67
C THR A 16 7.70 9.88 6.24
N GLY A 17 7.30 9.84 4.96
CA GLY A 17 6.52 8.75 4.39
C GLY A 17 7.25 7.42 4.50
N GLY A 18 8.53 7.38 4.10
CA GLY A 18 9.37 6.18 4.16
C GLY A 18 9.55 5.63 5.58
N ALA A 19 9.81 6.49 6.54
CA ALA A 19 9.92 6.08 7.95
C ALA A 19 8.63 5.44 8.45
N CYS A 20 7.47 6.04 8.14
CA CYS A 20 6.17 5.47 8.52
C CYS A 20 5.92 4.11 7.86
N VAL A 21 6.29 3.94 6.57
CA VAL A 21 6.17 2.66 5.88
C VAL A 21 7.04 1.60 6.53
N LEU A 22 8.31 1.89 6.83
CA LEU A 22 9.22 0.94 7.48
C LEU A 22 8.71 0.49 8.85
N VAL A 23 8.23 1.45 9.66
CA VAL A 23 7.61 1.12 10.95
C VAL A 23 6.35 0.28 10.77
N SER A 24 5.52 0.58 9.77
CA SER A 24 4.31 -0.20 9.50
C SER A 24 4.63 -1.65 9.18
N LEU A 25 5.62 -1.91 8.32
CA LEU A 25 6.01 -3.26 7.93
C LEU A 25 6.53 -4.12 9.09
N TYR A 26 7.20 -3.50 10.06
CA TYR A 26 7.59 -4.20 11.29
C TYR A 26 6.37 -4.81 12.02
N PHE A 27 5.25 -4.07 12.06
CA PHE A 27 4.00 -4.57 12.65
C PHE A 27 3.22 -5.51 11.71
N LEU A 28 3.39 -5.39 10.39
CA LEU A 28 2.73 -6.25 9.42
C LEU A 28 3.17 -7.70 9.55
N TRP A 29 4.47 -7.95 9.76
CA TRP A 29 5.00 -9.32 9.90
C TRP A 29 4.31 -10.10 11.01
N SER A 30 4.06 -9.44 12.15
CA SER A 30 3.37 -10.01 13.30
C SER A 30 1.84 -9.92 13.21
N LYS A 31 1.30 -9.58 12.03
CA LYS A 31 -0.15 -9.46 11.76
C LYS A 31 -0.86 -8.53 12.77
N ARG A 32 -0.18 -7.51 13.29
CA ARG A 32 -0.73 -6.58 14.30
C ARG A 32 -1.48 -5.42 13.63
N ALA A 33 -2.68 -5.10 14.13
CA ALA A 33 -3.52 -4.03 13.59
C ALA A 33 -2.84 -2.63 13.61
N VAL A 34 -1.82 -2.44 14.46
CA VAL A 34 -0.99 -1.23 14.51
C VAL A 34 -0.31 -0.92 13.17
N TYR A 35 -0.06 -1.94 12.34
CA TYR A 35 0.38 -1.77 10.95
C TYR A 35 -0.43 -0.72 10.20
N TRP A 36 -1.76 -0.81 10.27
CA TRP A 36 -2.66 0.07 9.52
C TRP A 36 -2.57 1.53 9.94
N HIS A 37 -2.29 1.82 11.22
CA HIS A 37 -2.10 3.20 11.68
C HIS A 37 -0.86 3.84 11.05
N TRP A 38 0.28 3.14 11.10
CA TRP A 38 1.53 3.65 10.53
C TRP A 38 1.48 3.69 8.99
N SER A 39 0.87 2.69 8.36
CA SER A 39 0.63 2.68 6.93
C SER A 39 -0.23 3.88 6.50
N ASN A 40 -1.36 4.12 7.17
CA ASN A 40 -2.22 5.27 6.86
C ASN A 40 -1.52 6.62 7.10
N LEU A 41 -0.67 6.71 8.11
CA LEU A 41 0.10 7.94 8.39
C LEU A 41 1.09 8.27 7.26
N SER A 42 1.65 7.27 6.59
CA SER A 42 2.57 7.46 5.45
C SER A 42 1.90 8.05 4.20
N LEU A 43 0.56 7.90 4.09
CA LEU A 43 -0.15 8.21 2.84
C LEU A 43 -0.20 9.69 2.55
N LEU A 44 -0.35 10.54 3.58
CA LEU A 44 -0.44 12.00 3.36
C LEU A 44 0.87 12.59 2.81
N PRO A 45 2.05 12.33 3.39
CA PRO A 45 3.32 12.77 2.80
C PRO A 45 3.49 12.30 1.36
N TYR A 46 3.22 11.04 1.06
CA TYR A 46 3.36 10.51 -0.29
C TYR A 46 2.31 11.05 -1.27
N PHE A 47 1.06 11.22 -0.83
CA PHE A 47 0.04 11.88 -1.64
C PHE A 47 0.48 13.27 -2.08
N LEU A 48 0.96 14.08 -1.13
CA LEU A 48 1.44 15.43 -1.41
C LEU A 48 2.68 15.43 -2.30
N LEU A 49 3.61 14.51 -2.09
CA LEU A 49 4.81 14.35 -2.89
C LEU A 49 4.45 14.04 -4.35
N PHE A 50 3.62 13.04 -4.58
CA PHE A 50 3.24 12.61 -5.93
C PHE A 50 2.34 13.62 -6.64
N LEU A 51 1.40 14.26 -5.91
CA LEU A 51 0.55 15.29 -6.45
C LEU A 51 1.39 16.50 -6.94
N SER A 52 2.39 16.93 -6.15
CA SER A 52 3.27 18.02 -6.50
C SER A 52 4.19 17.72 -7.68
N GLY A 53 4.51 16.45 -7.90
CA GLY A 53 5.28 15.94 -9.03
C GLY A 53 4.45 15.61 -10.27
N GLY A 54 3.13 15.85 -10.27
CA GLY A 54 2.23 15.52 -11.39
C GLY A 54 2.02 14.01 -11.58
N GLN A 55 2.34 13.20 -10.57
CA GLN A 55 2.25 11.73 -10.61
C GLN A 55 0.84 11.26 -10.20
N TRP A 56 -0.16 11.53 -11.04
CA TRP A 56 -1.58 11.36 -10.72
C TRP A 56 -1.94 9.93 -10.31
N MET A 57 -1.41 8.91 -10.98
CA MET A 57 -1.68 7.52 -10.65
C MET A 57 -1.12 7.13 -9.27
N LEU A 58 0.09 7.59 -8.92
CA LEU A 58 0.66 7.33 -7.60
C LEU A 58 -0.06 8.13 -6.51
N ALA A 59 -0.49 9.35 -6.80
CA ALA A 59 -1.31 10.13 -5.87
C ALA A 59 -2.67 9.44 -5.61
N GLY A 60 -3.35 8.99 -6.66
CA GLY A 60 -4.60 8.23 -6.55
C GLY A 60 -4.42 6.89 -5.81
N LEU A 61 -3.27 6.24 -5.99
CA LEU A 61 -2.94 5.02 -5.26
C LEU A 61 -2.90 5.27 -3.74
N GLN A 62 -2.41 6.44 -3.27
CA GLN A 62 -2.43 6.76 -1.84
C GLN A 62 -3.85 6.87 -1.29
N VAL A 63 -4.78 7.46 -2.06
CA VAL A 63 -6.21 7.52 -1.66
C VAL A 63 -6.80 6.11 -1.61
N THR A 64 -6.49 5.27 -2.58
CA THR A 64 -6.91 3.87 -2.60
C THR A 64 -6.34 3.08 -1.41
N TYR A 65 -5.07 3.29 -1.08
CA TYR A 65 -4.45 2.69 0.10
C TYR A 65 -5.13 3.15 1.40
N LEU A 66 -5.58 4.39 1.48
CA LEU A 66 -6.35 4.87 2.63
C LEU A 66 -7.67 4.10 2.80
N LEU A 67 -8.40 3.86 1.70
CA LEU A 67 -9.63 3.07 1.73
C LEU A 67 -9.38 1.64 2.22
N PHE A 68 -8.37 0.96 1.67
CA PHE A 68 -7.95 -0.37 2.13
C PHE A 68 -7.39 -0.33 3.55
N GLY A 69 -6.68 0.73 3.92
CA GLY A 69 -6.11 0.91 5.25
C GLY A 69 -7.17 1.05 6.33
N ILE A 70 -8.22 1.83 6.07
CA ILE A 70 -9.37 1.97 6.97
C ILE A 70 -10.12 0.62 7.05
N HIS A 71 -10.36 -0.02 5.92
CA HIS A 71 -11.02 -1.32 5.86
C HIS A 71 -10.22 -2.40 6.61
N GLY A 72 -8.89 -2.50 6.35
CA GLY A 72 -8.02 -3.45 7.00
C GLY A 72 -7.90 -3.23 8.50
N LEU A 73 -7.79 -1.96 8.94
CA LEU A 73 -7.81 -1.59 10.35
C LEU A 73 -9.09 -2.10 11.03
N TYR A 74 -10.24 -1.84 10.39
CA TYR A 74 -11.53 -2.27 10.88
C TYR A 74 -11.61 -3.80 11.00
N LEU A 75 -11.26 -4.53 9.93
CA LEU A 75 -11.28 -6.00 9.92
C LEU A 75 -10.38 -6.60 11.01
N TRP A 76 -9.15 -6.12 11.11
CA TRP A 76 -8.17 -6.71 12.05
C TRP A 76 -8.50 -6.40 13.51
N HIS A 77 -9.12 -5.23 13.79
CA HIS A 77 -9.60 -4.92 15.14
C HIS A 77 -10.86 -5.69 15.51
N LEU A 78 -11.77 -5.88 14.55
CA LEU A 78 -13.07 -6.49 14.82
C LEU A 78 -13.05 -8.02 14.76
N GLU A 79 -12.00 -8.62 14.18
CA GLU A 79 -11.91 -10.07 14.05
C GLU A 79 -12.02 -10.79 15.42
N ALA A 80 -11.32 -10.30 16.42
CA ALA A 80 -11.41 -10.84 17.79
C ALA A 80 -12.80 -10.66 18.42
N ARG A 81 -13.47 -9.54 18.13
CA ARG A 81 -14.84 -9.28 18.61
C ARG A 81 -15.87 -10.12 17.86
N ARG A 82 -15.65 -10.34 16.56
CA ARG A 82 -16.48 -11.23 15.75
C ARG A 82 -16.38 -12.67 16.21
N ALA A 83 -15.19 -13.15 16.51
CA ALA A 83 -14.96 -14.50 17.04
C ALA A 83 -15.70 -14.73 18.36
N ARG A 84 -15.92 -13.68 19.19
CA ARG A 84 -16.72 -13.72 20.41
C ARG A 84 -18.23 -13.51 20.21
N GLY A 85 -18.67 -13.33 18.94
CA GLY A 85 -20.09 -13.11 18.62
C GLY A 85 -20.62 -11.72 19.02
N GLU A 86 -19.77 -10.78 19.40
CA GLU A 86 -20.16 -9.45 19.90
C GLU A 86 -20.68 -8.52 18.79
N ILE A 87 -20.35 -8.81 17.54
CA ILE A 87 -20.69 -7.96 16.40
C ILE A 87 -21.05 -8.77 15.17
N ARG A 88 -22.00 -8.25 14.39
CA ARG A 88 -22.28 -8.69 13.03
C ARG A 88 -21.75 -7.64 12.04
N PHE A 89 -20.95 -8.06 11.10
CA PHE A 89 -20.36 -7.21 10.08
C PHE A 89 -20.62 -7.78 8.70
N ASN A 90 -21.17 -6.96 7.80
CA ASN A 90 -21.36 -7.34 6.40
C ASN A 90 -20.07 -7.15 5.62
N GLU A 91 -19.15 -8.05 5.82
CA GLU A 91 -17.82 -8.03 5.19
C GLU A 91 -17.89 -7.94 3.65
N PRO A 92 -18.75 -8.73 2.94
CA PRO A 92 -18.86 -8.63 1.49
C PRO A 92 -19.26 -7.25 0.99
N LEU A 93 -20.19 -6.57 1.68
CA LEU A 93 -20.61 -5.22 1.30
C LEU A 93 -19.44 -4.23 1.40
N TRP A 94 -18.72 -4.23 2.52
CA TRP A 94 -17.61 -3.30 2.72
C TRP A 94 -16.45 -3.56 1.77
N TYR A 95 -16.16 -4.83 1.45
CA TYR A 95 -15.23 -5.15 0.37
C TYR A 95 -15.71 -4.59 -0.96
N GLY A 96 -16.97 -4.81 -1.30
CA GLY A 96 -17.57 -4.28 -2.52
C GLY A 96 -17.43 -2.77 -2.62
N VAL A 97 -17.77 -2.03 -1.55
CA VAL A 97 -17.64 -0.56 -1.49
C VAL A 97 -16.18 -0.13 -1.66
N THR A 98 -15.24 -0.74 -0.93
CA THR A 98 -13.81 -0.42 -1.03
C THR A 98 -13.28 -0.67 -2.44
N TRP A 99 -13.65 -1.79 -3.06
CA TRP A 99 -13.24 -2.12 -4.42
C TRP A 99 -13.82 -1.16 -5.47
N VAL A 100 -15.13 -0.91 -5.41
CA VAL A 100 -15.77 0.01 -6.37
C VAL A 100 -15.16 1.40 -6.26
N ALA A 101 -14.98 1.93 -5.05
CA ALA A 101 -14.34 3.23 -4.85
C ALA A 101 -12.90 3.25 -5.37
N SER A 102 -12.13 2.19 -5.11
CA SER A 102 -10.74 2.06 -5.58
C SER A 102 -10.66 1.99 -7.10
N LEU A 103 -11.55 1.25 -7.75
CA LEU A 103 -11.62 1.16 -9.21
C LEU A 103 -12.03 2.48 -9.84
N LEU A 104 -12.95 3.24 -9.24
CA LEU A 104 -13.33 4.57 -9.72
C LEU A 104 -12.17 5.56 -9.62
N ILE A 105 -11.43 5.56 -8.50
CA ILE A 105 -10.23 6.37 -8.32
C ILE A 105 -9.19 5.98 -9.36
N PHE A 106 -8.93 4.70 -9.54
CA PHE A 106 -7.98 4.19 -10.53
C PHE A 106 -8.38 4.60 -11.95
N ALA A 107 -9.64 4.40 -12.34
CA ALA A 107 -10.16 4.79 -13.64
C ALA A 107 -10.00 6.31 -13.88
N TYR A 108 -10.31 7.14 -12.87
CA TYR A 108 -10.09 8.58 -12.96
C TYR A 108 -8.61 8.93 -13.16
N THR A 109 -7.71 8.34 -12.37
CA THR A 109 -6.27 8.64 -12.49
C THR A 109 -5.69 8.18 -13.83
N VAL A 110 -6.18 7.06 -14.37
CA VAL A 110 -5.85 6.59 -15.72
C VAL A 110 -6.35 7.58 -16.78
N ALA A 111 -7.59 8.08 -16.64
CA ALA A 111 -8.18 9.01 -17.60
C ALA A 111 -7.46 10.37 -17.67
N VAL A 112 -6.85 10.83 -16.56
CA VAL A 112 -6.10 12.10 -16.50
C VAL A 112 -4.61 11.93 -16.78
N THR A 113 -4.11 10.72 -16.96
CA THR A 113 -2.70 10.43 -17.23
C THR A 113 -2.45 10.39 -18.73
N ASP A 114 -1.41 11.10 -19.17
CA ASP A 114 -0.94 11.03 -20.54
C ASP A 114 -0.11 9.76 -20.80
N PHE A 115 -0.67 8.80 -21.52
CA PHE A 115 0.01 7.56 -21.89
C PHE A 115 0.92 7.67 -23.13
N GLY A 116 1.13 8.87 -23.67
CA GLY A 116 2.15 9.11 -24.67
C GLY A 116 3.57 8.87 -24.13
N ALA A 117 3.79 9.08 -22.83
CA ALA A 117 5.05 8.76 -22.18
C ALA A 117 5.10 7.28 -21.77
N ALA A 118 6.11 6.53 -22.25
CA ALA A 118 6.27 5.08 -21.97
C ALA A 118 6.33 4.78 -20.46
N TRP A 119 6.87 5.68 -19.65
CA TRP A 119 6.99 5.52 -18.20
C TRP A 119 5.66 5.52 -17.45
N ASN A 120 4.61 6.10 -18.03
CA ASN A 120 3.27 6.05 -17.46
C ASN A 120 2.65 4.65 -17.57
N TRP A 121 3.07 3.85 -18.56
CA TRP A 121 2.74 2.41 -18.62
C TRP A 121 3.43 1.60 -17.53
N VAL A 122 4.67 1.94 -17.19
CA VAL A 122 5.38 1.32 -16.05
C VAL A 122 4.67 1.65 -14.74
N GLN A 123 4.27 2.92 -14.57
CA GLN A 123 3.50 3.36 -13.40
C GLN A 123 2.14 2.66 -13.33
N PHE A 124 1.44 2.53 -14.45
CA PHE A 124 0.17 1.79 -14.54
C PHE A 124 0.31 0.35 -14.09
N ALA A 125 1.35 -0.35 -14.56
CA ALA A 125 1.63 -1.73 -14.16
C ALA A 125 1.92 -1.83 -12.64
N ALA A 126 2.75 -0.92 -12.10
CA ALA A 126 3.06 -0.87 -10.69
C ALA A 126 1.80 -0.66 -9.82
N VAL A 127 0.95 0.31 -10.20
CA VAL A 127 -0.29 0.62 -9.47
C VAL A 127 -1.26 -0.55 -9.53
N THR A 128 -1.43 -1.18 -10.68
CA THR A 128 -2.30 -2.35 -10.84
C THR A 128 -1.85 -3.51 -9.94
N LEU A 129 -0.55 -3.84 -9.96
CA LEU A 129 0.02 -4.86 -9.08
C LEU A 129 -0.15 -4.51 -7.61
N ALA A 130 0.03 -3.24 -7.25
CA ALA A 130 -0.11 -2.77 -5.88
C ALA A 130 -1.54 -2.90 -5.33
N LEU A 131 -2.57 -2.68 -6.17
CA LEU A 131 -3.96 -2.92 -5.80
C LEU A 131 -4.21 -4.41 -5.48
N VAL A 132 -3.69 -5.31 -6.33
CA VAL A 132 -3.79 -6.76 -6.13
C VAL A 132 -3.06 -7.19 -4.86
N ALA A 133 -1.83 -6.71 -4.65
CA ALA A 133 -1.04 -7.02 -3.46
C ALA A 133 -1.75 -6.56 -2.17
N ASN A 134 -2.27 -5.33 -2.19
CA ASN A 134 -2.94 -4.75 -1.02
C ASN A 134 -4.22 -5.52 -0.65
N PHE A 135 -4.97 -5.98 -1.63
CA PHE A 135 -6.11 -6.87 -1.39
C PHE A 135 -5.71 -8.15 -0.65
N GLY A 136 -4.65 -8.84 -1.11
CA GLY A 136 -4.14 -10.02 -0.42
C GLY A 136 -3.66 -9.71 1.00
N THR A 137 -3.04 -8.53 1.21
CA THR A 137 -2.60 -8.08 2.53
C THR A 137 -3.75 -7.87 3.50
N THR A 138 -4.87 -7.27 3.05
CA THR A 138 -6.06 -7.09 3.91
C THR A 138 -6.64 -8.42 4.37
N ARG A 139 -6.51 -9.47 3.55
CA ARG A 139 -6.94 -10.84 3.83
C ARG A 139 -5.89 -11.69 4.56
N ARG A 140 -4.70 -11.13 4.85
CA ARG A 140 -3.55 -11.85 5.41
C ARG A 140 -3.10 -13.06 4.60
N TRP A 141 -3.28 -13.03 3.27
CA TRP A 141 -2.85 -14.09 2.37
C TRP A 141 -1.37 -13.99 2.05
N ALA A 142 -0.62 -15.08 2.26
CA ALA A 142 0.83 -15.08 2.05
C ALA A 142 1.23 -14.82 0.58
N TRP A 143 0.36 -15.11 -0.40
CA TRP A 143 0.64 -14.81 -1.80
C TRP A 143 0.74 -13.31 -2.12
N SER A 144 0.26 -12.42 -1.24
CA SER A 144 0.40 -10.97 -1.44
C SER A 144 1.87 -10.52 -1.44
N TRP A 145 2.73 -11.20 -0.71
CA TRP A 145 4.13 -10.84 -0.58
C TRP A 145 4.95 -10.98 -1.89
N PRO A 146 4.87 -12.10 -2.65
CA PRO A 146 5.47 -12.16 -3.99
C PRO A 146 5.00 -11.05 -4.92
N VAL A 147 3.72 -10.66 -4.85
CA VAL A 147 3.20 -9.54 -5.65
C VAL A 147 3.82 -8.23 -5.18
N TRP A 148 3.99 -8.01 -3.87
CA TRP A 148 4.73 -6.84 -3.35
C TRP A 148 6.18 -6.80 -3.82
N ILE A 149 6.87 -7.94 -3.93
CA ILE A 149 8.22 -8.00 -4.50
C ILE A 149 8.20 -7.50 -5.95
N ALA A 150 7.23 -7.95 -6.76
CA ALA A 150 7.08 -7.48 -8.14
C ALA A 150 6.75 -5.97 -8.20
N VAL A 151 5.87 -5.48 -7.35
CA VAL A 151 5.57 -4.03 -7.21
C VAL A 151 6.83 -3.25 -6.95
N ASN A 152 7.61 -3.66 -5.94
CA ASN A 152 8.84 -2.96 -5.55
C ASN A 152 9.87 -2.95 -6.70
N ALA A 153 9.99 -4.05 -7.45
CA ALA A 153 10.89 -4.11 -8.62
C ALA A 153 10.46 -3.14 -9.72
N VAL A 154 9.17 -3.11 -10.07
CA VAL A 154 8.64 -2.19 -11.09
C VAL A 154 8.75 -0.74 -10.63
N GLN A 155 8.43 -0.45 -9.37
CA GLN A 155 8.55 0.90 -8.81
C GLN A 155 10.00 1.37 -8.70
N ALA A 156 10.97 0.47 -8.43
CA ALA A 156 12.38 0.84 -8.44
C ALA A 156 12.80 1.37 -9.83
N VAL A 157 12.40 0.69 -10.90
CA VAL A 157 12.67 1.16 -12.28
C VAL A 157 12.05 2.53 -12.53
N PHE A 158 10.81 2.73 -12.10
CA PHE A 158 10.11 4.00 -12.26
C PHE A 158 10.79 5.14 -11.46
N PHE A 159 11.11 4.92 -10.19
CA PHE A 159 11.73 5.94 -9.34
C PHE A 159 13.16 6.28 -9.73
N TRP A 160 13.92 5.28 -10.25
CA TRP A 160 15.21 5.54 -10.89
C TRP A 160 15.06 6.54 -12.06
N HIS A 161 14.11 6.29 -12.94
CA HIS A 161 13.90 7.15 -14.11
C HIS A 161 13.43 8.57 -13.74
N THR A 162 12.58 8.68 -12.73
CA THR A 162 11.98 9.98 -12.32
C THR A 162 12.85 10.76 -11.33
N GLY A 163 13.97 10.19 -10.87
CA GLY A 163 14.90 10.85 -9.95
C GLY A 163 14.45 10.89 -8.48
N TYR A 164 13.45 10.09 -8.08
CA TYR A 164 13.05 9.92 -6.68
C TYR A 164 14.00 8.95 -5.95
N TRP A 165 15.22 9.41 -5.66
CA TRP A 165 16.31 8.55 -5.18
C TRP A 165 16.05 7.88 -3.83
N VAL A 166 15.36 8.55 -2.91
CA VAL A 166 15.00 7.96 -1.60
C VAL A 166 13.99 6.85 -1.81
N LEU A 167 12.92 7.11 -2.58
CA LEU A 167 11.94 6.09 -2.97
C LEU A 167 12.59 4.92 -3.72
N PHE A 168 13.52 5.20 -4.64
CA PHE A 168 14.27 4.15 -5.33
C PHE A 168 15.01 3.25 -4.35
N ALA A 169 15.81 3.82 -3.43
CA ALA A 169 16.53 3.05 -2.42
C ALA A 169 15.59 2.27 -1.49
N LEU A 170 14.45 2.88 -1.12
CA LEU A 170 13.44 2.26 -0.28
C LEU A 170 12.88 0.98 -0.90
N GLN A 171 12.73 0.88 -2.25
CA GLN A 171 12.20 -0.32 -2.91
C GLN A 171 13.02 -1.58 -2.61
N PHE A 172 14.33 -1.46 -2.51
CA PHE A 172 15.18 -2.61 -2.17
C PHE A 172 14.96 -3.07 -0.73
N VAL A 173 14.80 -2.13 0.19
CA VAL A 173 14.47 -2.45 1.58
C VAL A 173 13.09 -3.13 1.66
N LEU A 174 12.09 -2.56 0.97
CA LEU A 174 10.73 -3.10 0.92
C LEU A 174 10.69 -4.49 0.27
N ALA A 175 11.47 -4.72 -0.79
CA ALA A 175 11.58 -6.05 -1.42
C ALA A 175 12.19 -7.08 -0.45
N GLY A 176 13.27 -6.73 0.24
CA GLY A 176 13.87 -7.58 1.27
C GLY A 176 12.91 -7.90 2.41
N MET A 177 12.19 -6.88 2.89
CA MET A 177 11.15 -7.03 3.91
C MET A 177 9.99 -7.91 3.42
N SER A 178 9.62 -7.81 2.15
CA SER A 178 8.59 -8.65 1.54
C SER A 178 9.00 -10.12 1.47
N VAL A 179 10.26 -10.42 1.18
CA VAL A 179 10.80 -11.80 1.22
C VAL A 179 10.72 -12.38 2.64
N TYR A 180 11.07 -11.58 3.65
CA TYR A 180 10.96 -12.01 5.05
C TYR A 180 9.50 -12.25 5.44
N GLY A 181 8.60 -11.30 5.16
CA GLY A 181 7.17 -11.42 5.46
C GLY A 181 6.53 -12.64 4.78
N TRP A 182 6.91 -12.91 3.52
CA TRP A 182 6.46 -14.11 2.81
C TRP A 182 6.82 -15.39 3.54
N ARG A 183 8.08 -15.51 3.99
CA ARG A 183 8.54 -16.70 4.73
C ARG A 183 7.78 -16.90 6.03
N GLU A 184 7.56 -15.82 6.78
CA GLU A 184 6.85 -15.89 8.06
C GLU A 184 5.36 -16.27 7.86
N TRP A 185 4.64 -15.61 6.94
CA TRP A 185 3.24 -15.92 6.72
C TRP A 185 3.02 -17.34 6.15
N ARG A 186 3.93 -17.82 5.29
CA ARG A 186 3.90 -19.20 4.81
C ARG A 186 4.14 -20.24 5.92
N ARG A 187 4.99 -19.92 6.88
CA ARG A 187 5.20 -20.79 8.06
C ARG A 187 3.95 -20.83 8.93
N ASP A 188 3.28 -19.70 9.12
CA ASP A 188 2.04 -19.63 9.87
C ASP A 188 0.94 -20.44 9.20
N GLU A 189 0.73 -20.28 7.88
CA GLU A 189 -0.24 -21.06 7.11
C GLU A 189 0.03 -22.59 7.23
N ALA A 190 1.30 -23.00 7.14
CA ALA A 190 1.67 -24.40 7.28
C ALA A 190 1.39 -24.96 8.71
N ARG A 191 1.56 -24.14 9.74
CA ARG A 191 1.22 -24.52 11.12
C ARG A 191 -0.29 -24.66 11.31
N GLU A 192 -1.08 -23.70 10.80
CA GLU A 192 -2.55 -23.76 10.89
C GLU A 192 -3.10 -25.04 10.26
N VAL A 193 -2.56 -25.47 9.11
CA VAL A 193 -2.96 -26.72 8.44
C VAL A 193 -2.53 -27.97 9.23
N ALA A 194 -1.39 -27.91 9.93
CA ALA A 194 -0.90 -29.07 10.70
C ALA A 194 -1.69 -29.32 12.00
N PHE A 195 -2.46 -28.35 12.48
CA PHE A 195 -3.28 -28.44 13.70
C PHE A 195 -4.80 -28.50 13.42
N ALA A 196 -5.24 -28.48 12.15
CA ALA A 196 -6.63 -28.60 11.72
C ALA A 196 -6.98 -30.05 11.34
#